data_84e21357c29a4bfeff3b2d1a50b233f8
#
_entry.id   84e21357c29a4bfeff3b2d1a50b233f8
#
_cell.length_a   1.000
_cell.length_b   1.000
_cell.length_c   1.000
_cell.angle_alpha   90.00
_cell.angle_beta   90.00
_cell.angle_gamma   90.00
#
_symmetry.space_group_name_H-M   'P 1'
#
loop_
_entity.id
_entity.type
_entity.pdbx_description
1 polymer ?
#
loop_
_entity_poly.entity_id
_entity_poly.type
_entity_poly.pdbx_seq_one_letter_code
_entity_poly.pdbx_strand_id
1 'polypeptide(L)'
;MIARVEQAPLQWHLIVTIGQPDDPTNDATTPWPDNREHVDVGTLTIDHIESEAPGNCRDVNFDPLVLPFGIAPSDDPLLSVRSAAYSQSFTRRAGEKKQPSAVQTPDTGMGE
;
A
#
# COMPACT_ATOMS: atom_id res chain seq x y z
N MET A 1 7.72 -14.34 -2.83
CA MET A 1 6.44 -13.92 -3.45
C MET A 1 6.38 -14.19 -4.95
N ILE A 2 7.38 -13.78 -5.72
CA ILE A 2 7.37 -13.94 -7.20
C ILE A 2 7.14 -15.40 -7.60
N ALA A 3 7.94 -16.32 -7.06
CA ALA A 3 7.81 -17.74 -7.41
C ALA A 3 6.44 -18.33 -7.03
N ARG A 4 5.83 -17.83 -5.97
CA ARG A 4 4.51 -18.30 -5.55
C ARG A 4 3.41 -17.81 -6.47
N VAL A 5 3.50 -16.56 -6.94
CA VAL A 5 2.54 -16.00 -7.89
C VAL A 5 2.59 -16.74 -9.22
N GLU A 6 3.77 -17.17 -9.64
CA GLU A 6 3.95 -17.96 -10.88
C GLU A 6 3.23 -19.32 -10.80
N GLN A 7 3.07 -19.87 -9.60
CA GLN A 7 2.39 -21.14 -9.39
C GLN A 7 0.88 -20.99 -9.27
N ALA A 8 0.43 -19.96 -8.54
CA ALA A 8 -0.98 -19.72 -8.29
C ALA A 8 -1.18 -18.30 -7.77
N PRO A 9 -2.36 -17.70 -7.98
CA PRO A 9 -2.66 -16.39 -7.39
C PRO A 9 -2.56 -16.42 -5.88
N LEU A 10 -2.10 -15.30 -5.30
CA LEU A 10 -2.10 -15.09 -3.86
C LEU A 10 -3.34 -14.26 -3.49
N GLN A 11 -4.00 -14.64 -2.41
CA GLN A 11 -5.21 -13.98 -1.99
C GLN A 11 -5.19 -13.63 -0.51
N TRP A 12 -5.79 -12.49 -0.17
CA TRP A 12 -6.01 -12.04 1.21
C TRP A 12 -7.41 -11.48 1.33
N HIS A 13 -8.06 -11.73 2.45
CA HIS A 13 -9.29 -11.03 2.79
C HIS A 13 -8.95 -9.66 3.35
N LEU A 14 -9.69 -8.65 2.92
CA LEU A 14 -9.57 -7.30 3.45
C LEU A 14 -10.59 -7.15 4.57
N ILE A 15 -10.09 -7.11 5.79
CA ILE A 15 -10.93 -7.03 6.99
C ILE A 15 -10.87 -5.62 7.56
N VAL A 16 -12.03 -5.02 7.75
CA VAL A 16 -12.15 -3.69 8.35
C VAL A 16 -12.64 -3.84 9.79
N THR A 17 -11.95 -3.18 10.70
CA THR A 17 -12.35 -3.10 12.11
C THR A 17 -13.22 -1.86 12.30
N ILE A 18 -14.43 -2.05 12.87
CA ILE A 18 -15.36 -0.95 13.11
C ILE A 18 -15.09 -0.38 14.50
N GLY A 19 -14.72 0.90 14.54
CA GLY A 19 -14.49 1.60 15.81
C GLY A 19 -15.79 2.04 16.47
N GLN A 20 -15.72 2.30 17.77
CA GLN A 20 -16.79 2.91 18.54
C GLN A 20 -16.55 4.42 18.63
N PRO A 21 -17.58 5.24 18.92
CA PRO A 21 -17.40 6.68 18.97
C PRO A 21 -16.32 7.18 19.92
N ASP A 22 -16.04 6.44 20.99
CA ASP A 22 -15.03 6.81 21.99
C ASP A 22 -13.63 6.29 21.67
N ASP A 23 -13.48 5.51 20.60
CA ASP A 23 -12.18 4.98 20.24
C ASP A 23 -11.28 6.08 19.69
N PRO A 24 -9.99 6.12 20.09
CA PRO A 24 -9.09 7.16 19.61
C PRO A 24 -8.79 6.98 18.12
N THR A 25 -8.83 8.08 17.37
CA THR A 25 -8.52 8.11 15.95
C THR A 25 -7.31 8.98 15.63
N ASN A 26 -6.71 9.58 16.64
CA ASN A 26 -5.62 10.54 16.50
C ASN A 26 -4.36 10.15 17.28
N ASP A 27 -4.32 8.95 17.84
CA ASP A 27 -3.20 8.46 18.65
C ASP A 27 -2.86 7.03 18.24
N ALA A 28 -1.81 6.89 17.47
CA ALA A 28 -1.37 5.59 16.95
C ALA A 28 -0.74 4.69 18.03
N THR A 29 -0.51 5.22 19.23
CA THR A 29 0.05 4.45 20.34
C THR A 29 -1.01 3.77 21.20
N THR A 30 -2.27 4.11 21.01
CA THR A 30 -3.39 3.58 21.77
C THR A 30 -4.17 2.59 20.92
N PRO A 31 -4.05 1.27 21.17
CA PRO A 31 -4.82 0.28 20.41
C PRO A 31 -6.29 0.29 20.81
N TRP A 32 -7.14 -0.08 19.85
CA TRP A 32 -8.54 -0.31 20.16
C TRP A 32 -8.72 -1.66 20.86
N PRO A 33 -9.79 -1.85 21.64
CA PRO A 33 -10.08 -3.15 22.23
C PRO A 33 -10.25 -4.26 21.18
N ASP A 34 -9.85 -5.48 21.53
CA ASP A 34 -9.88 -6.61 20.60
C ASP A 34 -11.31 -7.06 20.24
N ASN A 35 -12.31 -6.64 20.99
CA ASN A 35 -13.69 -7.06 20.79
C ASN A 35 -14.47 -6.18 19.79
N ARG A 36 -13.79 -5.34 19.03
CA ARG A 36 -14.42 -4.55 17.99
C ARG A 36 -14.92 -5.42 16.85
N GLU A 37 -16.01 -5.02 16.22
CA GLU A 37 -16.58 -5.72 15.08
C GLU A 37 -15.60 -5.71 13.91
N HIS A 38 -15.48 -6.84 13.22
CA HIS A 38 -14.69 -6.99 12.02
C HIS A 38 -15.59 -7.34 10.86
N VAL A 39 -15.39 -6.67 9.72
CA VAL A 39 -16.19 -6.90 8.52
C VAL A 39 -15.26 -7.24 7.37
N ASP A 40 -15.55 -8.35 6.68
CA ASP A 40 -14.87 -8.70 5.45
C ASP A 40 -15.46 -7.86 4.32
N VAL A 41 -14.67 -6.94 3.77
CA VAL A 41 -15.14 -6.01 2.73
C VAL A 41 -14.64 -6.38 1.34
N GLY A 42 -13.81 -7.40 1.23
CA GLY A 42 -13.33 -7.81 -0.09
C GLY A 42 -12.15 -8.76 -0.04
N THR A 43 -11.69 -9.10 -1.23
CA THR A 43 -10.53 -9.97 -1.43
C THR A 43 -9.50 -9.26 -2.30
N LEU A 44 -8.26 -9.21 -1.82
CA LEU A 44 -7.13 -8.75 -2.61
C LEU A 44 -6.48 -9.97 -3.27
N THR A 45 -6.38 -9.95 -4.59
CA THR A 45 -5.75 -11.02 -5.36
C THR A 45 -4.54 -10.49 -6.09
N ILE A 46 -3.40 -11.16 -5.95
CA ILE A 46 -2.20 -10.88 -6.74
C ILE A 46 -1.98 -12.10 -7.64
N ASP A 47 -2.18 -11.90 -8.93
CA ASP A 47 -2.06 -12.97 -9.94
C ASP A 47 -0.95 -12.68 -10.97
N HIS A 48 -0.31 -11.52 -10.88
CA HIS A 48 0.72 -11.11 -11.84
C HIS A 48 1.72 -10.18 -11.17
N ILE A 49 2.99 -10.33 -11.53
CA ILE A 49 4.08 -9.46 -11.07
C ILE A 49 4.60 -8.65 -12.25
N GLU A 50 4.63 -7.35 -12.09
CA GLU A 50 5.19 -6.46 -13.09
C GLU A 50 6.70 -6.29 -12.90
N SER A 51 7.38 -5.93 -13.97
CA SER A 51 8.80 -5.58 -13.92
C SER A 51 9.01 -4.21 -13.27
N GLU A 52 10.26 -3.91 -12.93
CA GLU A 52 10.64 -2.60 -12.39
C GLU A 52 11.04 -1.61 -13.50
N ALA A 53 10.62 -1.85 -14.74
CA ALA A 53 10.94 -0.95 -15.83
C ALA A 53 10.35 0.43 -15.61
N PRO A 54 10.97 1.50 -16.15
CA PRO A 54 10.39 2.84 -16.07
C PRO A 54 8.97 2.86 -16.63
N GLY A 55 8.08 3.59 -15.95
CA GLY A 55 6.67 3.67 -16.31
C GLY A 55 5.77 2.71 -15.58
N ASN A 56 6.32 1.71 -14.89
CA ASN A 56 5.55 0.83 -14.03
C ASN A 56 5.37 1.44 -12.64
N CYS A 57 4.73 0.70 -11.74
CA CYS A 57 4.38 1.20 -10.39
C CYS A 57 5.57 1.72 -9.58
N ARG A 58 6.78 1.34 -9.97
CA ARG A 58 8.01 1.84 -9.38
C ARG A 58 8.08 3.37 -9.34
N ASP A 59 7.51 4.04 -10.33
CA ASP A 59 7.61 5.49 -10.49
C ASP A 59 6.37 6.22 -9.96
N VAL A 60 5.50 5.53 -9.24
CA VAL A 60 4.27 6.09 -8.69
C VAL A 60 4.50 6.54 -7.24
N ASN A 61 3.92 7.67 -6.88
CA ASN A 61 3.84 8.10 -5.48
C ASN A 61 2.48 7.64 -4.91
N PHE A 62 2.52 6.72 -3.97
CA PHE A 62 1.32 6.17 -3.33
C PHE A 62 0.99 6.99 -2.08
N ASP A 63 0.60 8.23 -2.26
CA ASP A 63 0.26 9.14 -1.18
C ASP A 63 -0.96 8.60 -0.41
N PRO A 64 -0.83 8.34 0.91
CA PRO A 64 -1.94 7.77 1.67
C PRO A 64 -3.13 8.72 1.87
N LEU A 65 -2.98 10.00 1.56
CA LEU A 65 -4.08 10.98 1.65
C LEU A 65 -4.82 11.18 0.35
N VAL A 66 -4.39 10.56 -0.75
CA VAL A 66 -5.14 10.56 -2.02
C VAL A 66 -6.14 9.42 -1.95
N LEU A 67 -7.38 9.76 -1.60
CA LEU A 67 -8.42 8.77 -1.30
C LEU A 67 -9.62 8.96 -2.22
N PRO A 68 -10.31 7.85 -2.59
CA PRO A 68 -11.52 7.94 -3.38
C PRO A 68 -12.70 8.45 -2.55
N PHE A 69 -13.79 8.80 -3.26
CA PHE A 69 -15.05 9.13 -2.60
C PHE A 69 -15.50 7.99 -1.67
N GLY A 70 -15.99 8.36 -0.51
CA GLY A 70 -16.47 7.40 0.48
C GLY A 70 -15.43 6.97 1.52
N ILE A 71 -14.16 7.37 1.33
CA ILE A 71 -13.09 7.11 2.30
C ILE A 71 -12.46 8.44 2.67
N ALA A 72 -12.31 8.69 3.97
CA ALA A 72 -11.67 9.90 4.48
C ALA A 72 -10.61 9.55 5.52
N PRO A 73 -9.54 10.36 5.62
CA PRO A 73 -8.55 10.14 6.67
C PRO A 73 -9.11 10.56 8.02
N SER A 74 -8.60 9.95 9.10
CA SER A 74 -8.89 10.41 10.45
C SER A 74 -8.06 11.66 10.77
N ASP A 75 -8.21 12.15 11.97
CA ASP A 75 -7.45 13.29 12.50
C ASP A 75 -6.06 12.89 13.03
N ASP A 76 -5.60 11.70 12.72
CA ASP A 76 -4.28 11.22 13.14
C ASP A 76 -3.18 12.02 12.44
N PRO A 77 -2.30 12.70 13.20
CA PRO A 77 -1.23 13.51 12.61
C PRO A 77 -0.23 12.68 11.80
N LEU A 78 -0.12 11.36 12.04
CA LEU A 78 0.78 10.51 11.28
C LEU A 78 0.40 10.45 9.80
N LEU A 79 -0.87 10.61 9.46
CA LEU A 79 -1.30 10.58 8.07
C LEU A 79 -0.68 11.72 7.26
N SER A 80 -0.69 12.93 7.80
CA SER A 80 -0.06 14.08 7.15
C SER A 80 1.46 13.93 7.07
N VAL A 81 2.07 13.44 8.13
CA VAL A 81 3.53 13.20 8.15
C VAL A 81 3.91 12.15 7.12
N ARG A 82 3.12 11.07 6.98
CA ARG A 82 3.38 10.03 5.99
C ARG A 82 3.25 10.57 4.57
N SER A 83 2.24 11.39 4.30
CA SER A 83 2.07 12.01 2.98
C SER A 83 3.29 12.85 2.61
N ALA A 84 3.78 13.67 3.54
CA ALA A 84 4.98 14.48 3.33
C ALA A 84 6.22 13.61 3.10
N ALA A 85 6.37 12.54 3.87
CA ALA A 85 7.49 11.61 3.71
C ALA A 85 7.47 10.90 2.36
N TYR A 86 6.29 10.49 1.89
CA TYR A 86 6.13 9.86 0.60
C TYR A 86 6.49 10.82 -0.53
N SER A 87 6.07 12.07 -0.43
CA SER A 87 6.43 13.11 -1.41
C SER A 87 7.94 13.33 -1.47
N GLN A 88 8.60 13.42 -0.32
CA GLN A 88 10.04 13.58 -0.23
C GLN A 88 10.76 12.37 -0.84
N SER A 89 10.32 11.18 -0.52
CA SER A 89 10.89 9.96 -1.06
C SER A 89 10.73 9.89 -2.58
N PHE A 90 9.57 10.26 -3.10
CA PHE A 90 9.33 10.31 -4.54
C PHE A 90 10.27 11.29 -5.24
N THR A 91 10.42 12.48 -4.67
CA THR A 91 11.32 13.51 -5.23
C THR A 91 12.76 13.00 -5.28
N ARG A 92 13.21 12.36 -4.21
CA ARG A 92 14.57 11.79 -4.18
C ARG A 92 14.74 10.70 -5.22
N ARG A 93 13.79 9.78 -5.33
CA ARG A 93 13.85 8.69 -6.33
C ARG A 93 13.86 9.23 -7.75
N ALA A 94 13.13 10.32 -8.01
CA ALA A 94 13.08 10.91 -9.33
C ALA A 94 14.40 11.60 -9.70
N GLY A 95 15.10 12.19 -8.71
CA GLY A 95 16.37 12.87 -8.92
C GLY A 95 17.60 11.96 -8.86
N GLU A 96 17.48 10.78 -8.32
CA GLU A 96 18.58 9.84 -8.20
C GLU A 96 18.65 8.90 -9.40
N LYS A 97 19.88 8.43 -9.69
CA LYS A 97 20.07 7.42 -10.72
C LYS A 97 19.50 6.10 -10.20
N LYS A 98 18.51 5.58 -10.91
CA LYS A 98 17.84 4.35 -10.50
C LYS A 98 18.77 3.15 -10.62
N GLN A 99 18.81 2.35 -9.57
CA GLN A 99 19.56 1.11 -9.53
C GLN A 99 18.59 -0.07 -9.66
N PRO A 100 19.02 -1.17 -10.30
CA PRO A 100 18.19 -2.37 -10.31
C PRO A 100 17.92 -2.89 -8.90
N SER A 101 16.74 -3.47 -8.70
CA SER A 101 16.42 -4.11 -7.44
C SER A 101 17.29 -5.35 -7.25
N ALA A 102 17.60 -5.66 -5.98
CA ALA A 102 18.22 -6.94 -5.64
C ALA A 102 17.26 -8.12 -5.85
N VAL A 103 15.96 -7.85 -5.92
CA VAL A 103 14.93 -8.86 -6.18
C VAL A 103 14.70 -8.92 -7.67
N GLN A 104 14.81 -10.12 -8.24
CA GLN A 104 14.53 -10.30 -9.65
C GLN A 104 13.04 -10.16 -9.93
N THR A 105 12.71 -9.28 -10.86
CA THR A 105 11.34 -9.09 -11.33
C THR A 105 11.25 -9.53 -12.79
N PRO A 106 10.02 -9.79 -13.29
CA PRO A 106 9.84 -10.11 -14.70
C PRO A 106 10.38 -9.01 -15.60
N ASP A 107 10.99 -9.42 -16.71
CA ASP A 107 11.48 -8.47 -17.70
C ASP A 107 10.32 -7.92 -18.51
N THR A 108 10.24 -6.60 -18.63
CA THR A 108 9.17 -5.93 -19.38
C THR A 108 9.17 -6.34 -20.86
N GLY A 109 10.34 -6.63 -21.42
CA GLY A 109 10.45 -6.98 -22.82
C GLY A 109 10.12 -8.42 -23.15
N MET A 110 9.77 -9.21 -22.16
CA MET A 110 9.63 -10.65 -22.32
C MET A 110 8.18 -11.07 -22.42
N GLY A 111 7.74 -11.42 -23.59
CA GLY A 111 6.50 -12.16 -23.77
C GLY A 111 5.22 -11.51 -23.31
N GLU A 112 5.24 -10.27 -23.15
CA GLU A 112 4.01 -9.53 -22.85
C GLU A 112 3.06 -9.49 -24.04
#